data_c1bc53083e2c12b71cfd7aa6373a4a58
#
_entry.id   c1bc53083e2c12b71cfd7aa6373a4a58
#
_cell.length_a   1.000
_cell.length_b   1.000
_cell.length_c   1.000
_cell.angle_alpha   90.00
_cell.angle_beta   90.00
_cell.angle_gamma   90.00
#
_symmetry.space_group_name_H-M   'P 1'
#
loop_
_entity.id
_entity.type
_entity.pdbx_description
1 polymer ?
#
loop_
_entity_poly.entity_id
_entity_poly.type
_entity_poly.pdbx_seq_one_letter_code
_entity_poly.pdbx_strand_id
1 'polypeptide(L)'
;MRAKLKFKSKDIERQKFSCYRDGLKINGTLFLPKTHKNERLPIAIVCHEFMANQLFSFPYAKALAGIGFAAFCFDFCGGGLVSTSRGSRRDMSVLTEISDIKAVIRFAQSLHNTDESELLLVGCSQGGLVAALTAAQMPETVNGLVLLYPALCIPDAARAGEMLWLKFDPSHIPEKMHAGPMPLGRRYAADVMNMDAFRQIAGYSGKVLLLHGDRDAIVDISYAEK
;
A
#
# COMPACT_ATOMS: atom_id res chain seq x y z
N MET A 1 -24.46 -10.30 -20.09
CA MET A 1 -25.30 -9.39 -19.24
C MET A 1 -24.36 -8.44 -18.52
N ARG A 2 -24.23 -7.16 -18.92
CA ARG A 2 -23.36 -6.19 -18.24
C ARG A 2 -24.10 -5.66 -17.01
N ALA A 3 -23.72 -6.12 -15.84
CA ALA A 3 -24.17 -5.50 -14.60
C ALA A 3 -23.59 -4.07 -14.52
N LYS A 4 -24.43 -3.06 -14.71
CA LYS A 4 -24.09 -1.67 -14.41
C LYS A 4 -24.07 -1.52 -12.88
N LEU A 5 -22.92 -1.69 -12.25
CA LEU A 5 -22.72 -1.30 -10.86
C LEU A 5 -22.92 0.23 -10.76
N LYS A 6 -24.10 0.64 -10.34
CA LYS A 6 -24.41 2.06 -10.06
C LYS A 6 -23.98 2.36 -8.64
N PHE A 7 -22.74 2.83 -8.47
CA PHE A 7 -22.28 3.38 -7.19
C PHE A 7 -22.98 4.71 -6.90
N LYS A 8 -23.84 4.73 -5.89
CA LYS A 8 -24.36 5.98 -5.33
C LYS A 8 -23.46 6.36 -4.16
N SER A 9 -22.65 7.39 -4.33
CA SER A 9 -21.75 7.91 -3.26
C SER A 9 -22.49 8.34 -1.98
N LYS A 10 -23.81 8.47 -2.03
CA LYS A 10 -24.68 8.79 -0.89
C LYS A 10 -24.84 7.62 0.11
N ASP A 11 -24.48 6.40 -0.30
CA ASP A 11 -24.69 5.18 0.50
C ASP A 11 -23.40 4.74 1.22
N ILE A 12 -22.37 5.59 1.29
CA ILE A 12 -21.10 5.31 1.95
C ILE A 12 -20.93 6.25 3.14
N GLU A 13 -20.60 5.67 4.27
CA GLU A 13 -20.16 6.36 5.49
C GLU A 13 -18.65 6.48 5.51
N ARG A 14 -18.14 7.55 6.12
CA ARG A 14 -16.71 7.80 6.27
C ARG A 14 -16.40 8.09 7.73
N GLN A 15 -15.43 7.33 8.28
CA GLN A 15 -14.96 7.46 9.64
C GLN A 15 -13.44 7.64 9.66
N LYS A 16 -12.90 8.47 10.57
CA LYS A 16 -11.46 8.54 10.83
C LYS A 16 -11.07 7.43 11.79
N PHE A 17 -9.87 6.88 11.60
CA PHE A 17 -9.28 5.94 12.55
C PHE A 17 -7.82 6.29 12.83
N SER A 18 -7.30 5.70 13.89
CA SER A 18 -5.87 5.74 14.21
C SER A 18 -5.45 4.41 14.81
N CYS A 19 -4.26 3.95 14.43
CA CYS A 19 -3.60 2.81 15.08
C CYS A 19 -2.12 3.14 15.29
N TYR A 20 -1.35 2.18 15.80
CA TYR A 20 0.05 2.42 16.14
C TYR A 20 0.96 1.31 15.63
N ARG A 21 2.12 1.71 15.13
CA ARG A 21 3.24 0.84 14.81
C ARG A 21 4.47 1.36 15.57
N ASP A 22 4.98 0.57 16.53
CA ASP A 22 6.18 0.89 17.32
C ASP A 22 6.18 2.32 17.90
N GLY A 23 5.03 2.74 18.47
CA GLY A 23 4.84 4.08 19.04
C GLY A 23 4.55 5.18 18.02
N LEU A 24 4.67 4.93 16.73
CA LEU A 24 4.29 5.87 15.69
C LEU A 24 2.79 5.76 15.40
N LYS A 25 2.11 6.91 15.44
CA LYS A 25 0.67 6.99 15.15
C LYS A 25 0.43 6.97 13.65
N ILE A 26 -0.35 6.00 13.19
CA ILE A 26 -0.88 5.91 11.83
C ILE A 26 -2.29 6.47 11.83
N ASN A 27 -2.58 7.42 10.96
CA ASN A 27 -3.91 7.97 10.76
C ASN A 27 -4.48 7.53 9.41
N GLY A 28 -5.77 7.26 9.40
CA GLY A 28 -6.45 6.81 8.20
C GLY A 28 -7.94 7.15 8.18
N THR A 29 -8.56 6.71 7.11
CA THR A 29 -9.99 6.86 6.86
C THR A 29 -10.58 5.49 6.50
N LEU A 30 -11.65 5.12 7.18
CA LEU A 30 -12.48 3.95 6.92
C LEU A 30 -13.71 4.38 6.14
N PHE A 31 -14.00 3.69 5.05
CA PHE A 31 -15.22 3.81 4.26
C PHE A 31 -16.06 2.55 4.46
N LEU A 32 -17.34 2.73 4.81
CA LEU A 32 -18.30 1.67 5.09
C LEU A 32 -19.56 1.84 4.26
N PRO A 33 -20.20 0.76 3.77
CA PRO A 33 -21.56 0.85 3.22
C PRO A 33 -22.54 1.20 4.35
N LYS A 34 -23.44 2.17 4.14
CA LYS A 34 -24.43 2.59 5.15
C LYS A 34 -25.41 1.49 5.57
N THR A 35 -25.56 0.48 4.74
CA THR A 35 -26.53 -0.63 4.94
C THR A 35 -25.99 -1.76 5.81
N HIS A 36 -24.77 -1.68 6.32
CA HIS A 36 -24.04 -2.78 7.00
C HIS A 36 -24.46 -3.08 8.45
N LYS A 37 -25.53 -2.49 8.96
CA LYS A 37 -25.86 -2.34 10.40
C LYS A 37 -25.75 -3.59 11.29
N ASN A 38 -25.66 -4.80 10.74
CA ASN A 38 -25.52 -6.05 11.54
C ASN A 38 -24.64 -7.10 10.83
N GLU A 39 -23.86 -6.71 9.82
CA GLU A 39 -23.03 -7.64 9.06
C GLU A 39 -21.55 -7.40 9.38
N ARG A 40 -20.79 -8.47 9.49
CA ARG A 40 -19.32 -8.39 9.46
C ARG A 40 -18.88 -8.24 8.00
N LEU A 41 -18.17 -7.17 7.72
CA LEU A 41 -17.76 -6.82 6.36
C LEU A 41 -16.37 -7.36 6.05
N PRO A 42 -16.11 -7.87 4.85
CA PRO A 42 -14.76 -8.18 4.39
C PRO A 42 -13.90 -6.91 4.44
N ILE A 43 -12.63 -7.09 4.78
CA ILE A 43 -11.67 -5.99 4.95
C ILE A 43 -10.99 -5.72 3.61
N ALA A 44 -10.86 -4.45 3.23
CA ALA A 44 -9.97 -4.00 2.18
C ALA A 44 -9.03 -2.91 2.70
N ILE A 45 -7.72 -3.04 2.46
CA ILE A 45 -6.73 -2.03 2.85
C ILE A 45 -6.07 -1.50 1.58
N VAL A 46 -6.15 -0.18 1.38
CA VAL A 46 -5.66 0.52 0.19
C VAL A 46 -4.40 1.32 0.52
N CYS A 47 -3.31 0.98 -0.15
CA CYS A 47 -1.96 1.50 0.05
C CYS A 47 -1.61 2.49 -1.06
N HIS A 48 -1.27 3.73 -0.70
CA HIS A 48 -0.94 4.80 -1.63
C HIS A 48 0.48 4.69 -2.20
N GLU A 49 0.75 5.45 -3.25
CA GLU A 49 2.02 5.56 -3.95
C GLU A 49 3.08 6.32 -3.11
N PHE A 50 4.35 6.22 -3.54
CA PHE A 50 5.44 7.06 -3.04
C PHE A 50 5.11 8.54 -3.11
N MET A 51 5.42 9.30 -2.07
CA MET A 51 5.15 10.75 -1.93
C MET A 51 3.67 11.14 -1.83
N ALA A 52 2.74 10.22 -2.06
CA ALA A 52 1.30 10.45 -1.97
C ALA A 52 0.78 10.41 -0.51
N ASN A 53 -0.51 10.32 -0.34
CA ASN A 53 -1.18 10.16 0.95
C ASN A 53 -2.53 9.46 0.73
N GLN A 54 -3.24 9.15 1.81
CA GLN A 54 -4.52 8.46 1.78
C GLN A 54 -5.59 9.07 0.86
N LEU A 55 -5.53 10.36 0.56
CA LEU A 55 -6.53 11.01 -0.30
C LEU A 55 -6.51 10.45 -1.72
N PHE A 56 -5.34 10.04 -2.22
CA PHE A 56 -5.20 9.37 -3.52
C PHE A 56 -5.84 7.98 -3.53
N SER A 57 -5.90 7.32 -2.37
CA SER A 57 -6.57 6.02 -2.19
C SER A 57 -8.09 6.11 -2.06
N PHE A 58 -8.67 7.29 -1.81
CA PHE A 58 -10.11 7.47 -1.57
C PHE A 58 -11.02 6.97 -2.69
N PRO A 59 -10.71 7.17 -4.00
CA PRO A 59 -11.54 6.63 -5.06
C PRO A 59 -11.68 5.11 -5.00
N TYR A 60 -10.57 4.41 -4.76
CA TYR A 60 -10.54 2.95 -4.63
C TYR A 60 -11.29 2.48 -3.38
N ALA A 61 -11.01 3.10 -2.22
CA ALA A 61 -11.70 2.75 -0.98
C ALA A 61 -13.22 2.96 -1.07
N LYS A 62 -13.66 4.05 -1.71
CA LYS A 62 -15.09 4.28 -1.96
C LYS A 62 -15.71 3.22 -2.88
N ALA A 63 -15.00 2.83 -3.94
CA ALA A 63 -15.46 1.79 -4.84
C ALA A 63 -15.62 0.45 -4.12
N LEU A 64 -14.63 0.08 -3.30
CA LEU A 64 -14.65 -1.14 -2.49
C LEU A 64 -15.77 -1.11 -1.45
N ALA A 65 -15.96 -0.01 -0.74
CA ALA A 65 -17.08 0.15 0.19
C ALA A 65 -18.43 0.05 -0.54
N GLY A 66 -18.51 0.56 -1.77
CA GLY A 66 -19.71 0.46 -2.61
C GLY A 66 -20.09 -0.96 -3.02
N ILE A 67 -19.15 -1.91 -2.96
CA ILE A 67 -19.39 -3.34 -3.24
C ILE A 67 -19.36 -4.19 -1.96
N GLY A 68 -19.36 -3.57 -0.77
CA GLY A 68 -19.59 -4.25 0.48
C GLY A 68 -18.38 -4.46 1.37
N PHE A 69 -17.22 -3.85 1.10
CA PHE A 69 -16.05 -3.92 1.96
C PHE A 69 -16.03 -2.84 3.04
N ALA A 70 -15.48 -3.17 4.20
CA ALA A 70 -14.90 -2.19 5.11
C ALA A 70 -13.55 -1.76 4.53
N ALA A 71 -13.48 -0.59 3.89
CA ALA A 71 -12.31 -0.17 3.12
C ALA A 71 -11.49 0.88 3.87
N PHE A 72 -10.27 0.51 4.23
CA PHE A 72 -9.31 1.31 4.96
C PHE A 72 -8.30 1.94 3.99
N CYS A 73 -8.06 3.24 4.12
CA CYS A 73 -6.91 3.90 3.54
C CYS A 73 -6.23 4.75 4.61
N PHE A 74 -4.92 4.86 4.56
CA PHE A 74 -4.12 5.47 5.61
C PHE A 74 -2.88 6.13 5.01
N ASP A 75 -2.23 6.98 5.79
CA ASP A 75 -0.95 7.55 5.43
C ASP A 75 0.17 6.68 6.01
N PHE A 76 1.10 6.22 5.17
CA PHE A 76 2.32 5.57 5.64
C PHE A 76 3.14 6.50 6.53
N CYS A 77 3.80 5.95 7.56
CA CYS A 77 4.67 6.70 8.46
C CYS A 77 5.89 7.24 7.72
N GLY A 78 5.89 8.55 7.47
CA GLY A 78 6.93 9.20 6.68
C GLY A 78 6.83 8.99 5.16
N GLY A 79 5.81 8.27 4.66
CA GLY A 79 5.68 7.87 3.25
C GLY A 79 5.23 8.96 2.29
N GLY A 80 4.72 10.09 2.78
CA GLY A 80 4.14 11.15 1.94
C GLY A 80 4.75 12.54 2.15
N LEU A 81 4.59 13.42 1.15
CA LEU A 81 4.93 14.84 1.28
C LEU A 81 4.00 15.55 2.27
N VAL A 82 2.73 15.17 2.24
CA VAL A 82 1.72 15.64 3.19
C VAL A 82 1.11 14.39 3.83
N SER A 83 1.44 14.16 5.10
CA SER A 83 0.96 12.99 5.85
C SER A 83 0.36 13.44 7.17
N THR A 84 -0.73 12.78 7.57
CA THR A 84 -1.32 12.94 8.90
C THR A 84 -0.78 11.92 9.90
N SER A 85 -0.08 10.88 9.42
CA SER A 85 0.63 9.91 10.26
C SER A 85 1.95 10.46 10.76
N ARG A 86 2.42 9.93 11.89
CA ARG A 86 3.72 10.28 12.49
C ARG A 86 4.85 9.55 11.75
N GLY A 87 6.07 10.00 11.95
CA GLY A 87 7.28 9.40 11.38
C GLY A 87 8.09 10.37 10.54
N SER A 88 9.37 10.11 10.44
CA SER A 88 10.29 10.87 9.62
C SER A 88 10.36 10.26 8.21
N ARG A 89 10.37 11.10 7.18
CA ARG A 89 10.58 10.67 5.79
C ARG A 89 11.96 10.03 5.60
N ARG A 90 12.94 10.39 6.44
CA ARG A 90 14.28 9.79 6.42
C ARG A 90 14.34 8.39 7.03
N ASP A 91 13.33 8.03 7.83
CA ASP A 91 13.24 6.71 8.46
C ASP A 91 12.27 5.78 7.70
N MET A 92 11.64 6.27 6.62
CA MET A 92 10.75 5.51 5.78
C MET A 92 11.52 4.60 4.82
N SER A 93 11.03 3.39 4.62
CA SER A 93 11.47 2.43 3.60
C SER A 93 10.35 1.44 3.28
N VAL A 94 10.52 0.64 2.25
CA VAL A 94 9.61 -0.48 1.91
C VAL A 94 9.35 -1.37 3.13
N LEU A 95 10.39 -1.68 3.93
CA LEU A 95 10.25 -2.54 5.12
C LEU A 95 9.44 -1.87 6.24
N THR A 96 9.58 -0.56 6.43
CA THR A 96 8.77 0.15 7.42
C THR A 96 7.32 0.27 6.99
N GLU A 97 7.06 0.43 5.68
CA GLU A 97 5.71 0.47 5.13
C GLU A 97 5.00 -0.89 5.23
N ILE A 98 5.71 -2.01 5.06
CA ILE A 98 5.19 -3.35 5.37
C ILE A 98 4.73 -3.42 6.84
N SER A 99 5.53 -2.88 7.76
CA SER A 99 5.19 -2.85 9.18
C SER A 99 3.96 -1.98 9.47
N ASP A 100 3.80 -0.88 8.73
CA ASP A 100 2.60 -0.02 8.80
C ASP A 100 1.34 -0.79 8.32
N ILE A 101 1.41 -1.48 7.17
CA ILE A 101 0.28 -2.31 6.68
C ILE A 101 -0.11 -3.35 7.74
N LYS A 102 0.85 -4.07 8.31
CA LYS A 102 0.60 -5.07 9.35
C LYS A 102 -0.09 -4.47 10.59
N ALA A 103 0.26 -3.23 10.97
CA ALA A 103 -0.41 -2.54 12.06
C ALA A 103 -1.86 -2.19 11.71
N VAL A 104 -2.11 -1.73 10.47
CA VAL A 104 -3.47 -1.44 9.99
C VAL A 104 -4.31 -2.72 9.87
N ILE A 105 -3.72 -3.84 9.42
CA ILE A 105 -4.40 -5.16 9.38
C ILE A 105 -4.88 -5.54 10.79
N ARG A 106 -3.98 -5.53 11.78
CA ARG A 106 -4.34 -5.86 13.17
C ARG A 106 -5.46 -4.97 13.70
N PHE A 107 -5.39 -3.67 13.41
CA PHE A 107 -6.45 -2.73 13.80
C PHE A 107 -7.77 -3.06 13.11
N ALA A 108 -7.76 -3.28 11.79
CA ALA A 108 -8.96 -3.60 11.04
C ALA A 108 -9.63 -4.90 11.55
N GLN A 109 -8.83 -5.92 11.82
CA GLN A 109 -9.30 -7.21 12.36
C GLN A 109 -9.84 -7.11 13.81
N SER A 110 -9.44 -6.09 14.56
CA SER A 110 -9.94 -5.89 15.94
C SER A 110 -11.33 -5.25 16.02
N LEU A 111 -11.86 -4.75 14.90
CA LEU A 111 -13.18 -4.13 14.88
C LEU A 111 -14.30 -5.18 14.83
N HIS A 112 -15.34 -4.97 15.63
CA HIS A 112 -16.46 -5.92 15.75
C HIS A 112 -17.29 -6.10 14.47
N ASN A 113 -17.26 -5.12 13.58
CA ASN A 113 -18.03 -5.08 12.33
C ASN A 113 -17.21 -5.50 11.10
N THR A 114 -16.02 -6.06 11.28
CA THR A 114 -15.19 -6.58 10.19
C THR A 114 -15.06 -8.09 10.27
N ASP A 115 -14.95 -8.74 9.10
CA ASP A 115 -14.64 -10.15 8.98
C ASP A 115 -13.13 -10.33 8.86
N GLU A 116 -12.49 -10.81 9.93
CA GLU A 116 -11.05 -11.00 9.99
C GLU A 116 -10.52 -12.09 9.05
N SER A 117 -11.41 -12.98 8.58
CA SER A 117 -11.08 -14.07 7.65
C SER A 117 -11.08 -13.64 6.19
N GLU A 118 -11.57 -12.45 5.87
CA GLU A 118 -11.73 -11.93 4.50
C GLU A 118 -10.94 -10.63 4.33
N LEU A 119 -9.66 -10.73 3.93
CA LEU A 119 -8.76 -9.58 3.76
C LEU A 119 -8.27 -9.43 2.32
N LEU A 120 -8.54 -8.26 1.74
CA LEU A 120 -8.03 -7.80 0.45
C LEU A 120 -6.99 -6.68 0.67
N LEU A 121 -5.81 -6.84 0.11
CA LEU A 121 -4.84 -5.73 -0.02
C LEU A 121 -4.93 -5.13 -1.42
N VAL A 122 -4.92 -3.81 -1.49
CA VAL A 122 -4.88 -3.04 -2.75
C VAL A 122 -3.71 -2.08 -2.68
N GLY A 123 -2.81 -2.12 -3.64
CA GLY A 123 -1.64 -1.24 -3.62
C GLY A 123 -1.33 -0.61 -4.98
N CYS A 124 -0.97 0.67 -4.96
CA CYS A 124 -0.58 1.45 -6.13
C CYS A 124 0.92 1.72 -6.10
N SER A 125 1.61 1.53 -7.23
CA SER A 125 3.04 1.83 -7.38
C SER A 125 3.90 1.24 -6.24
N GLN A 126 4.62 2.04 -5.43
CA GLN A 126 5.35 1.58 -4.24
C GLN A 126 4.41 0.85 -3.26
N GLY A 127 3.21 1.38 -3.00
CA GLY A 127 2.22 0.70 -2.17
C GLY A 127 1.82 -0.67 -2.72
N GLY A 128 1.91 -0.88 -4.05
CA GLY A 128 1.73 -2.17 -4.71
C GLY A 128 2.84 -3.17 -4.38
N LEU A 129 4.11 -2.76 -4.43
CA LEU A 129 5.24 -3.58 -3.99
C LEU A 129 5.10 -3.95 -2.51
N VAL A 130 4.80 -2.96 -1.65
CA VAL A 130 4.65 -3.17 -0.21
C VAL A 130 3.48 -4.11 0.10
N ALA A 131 2.33 -3.96 -0.59
CA ALA A 131 1.18 -4.84 -0.43
C ALA A 131 1.50 -6.29 -0.87
N ALA A 132 2.21 -6.47 -1.99
CA ALA A 132 2.61 -7.78 -2.48
C ALA A 132 3.57 -8.49 -1.51
N LEU A 133 4.58 -7.78 -1.01
CA LEU A 133 5.51 -8.31 0.00
C LEU A 133 4.80 -8.63 1.32
N THR A 134 3.82 -7.81 1.72
CA THR A 134 3.03 -8.08 2.93
C THR A 134 2.18 -9.33 2.75
N ALA A 135 1.52 -9.49 1.59
CA ALA A 135 0.72 -10.68 1.29
C ALA A 135 1.58 -11.96 1.32
N ALA A 136 2.78 -11.91 0.74
CA ALA A 136 3.72 -13.03 0.78
C ALA A 136 4.22 -13.39 2.19
N GLN A 137 4.29 -12.41 3.11
CA GLN A 137 4.66 -12.63 4.51
C GLN A 137 3.47 -13.07 5.39
N MET A 138 2.22 -12.94 4.89
CA MET A 138 0.99 -13.27 5.60
C MET A 138 0.02 -14.05 4.69
N PRO A 139 0.48 -15.14 4.02
CA PRO A 139 -0.31 -15.80 2.98
C PRO A 139 -1.62 -16.40 3.48
N GLU A 140 -1.68 -16.82 4.74
CA GLU A 140 -2.90 -17.35 5.37
C GLU A 140 -3.89 -16.27 5.80
N THR A 141 -3.45 -15.01 5.84
CA THR A 141 -4.27 -13.87 6.29
C THR A 141 -4.85 -13.09 5.11
N VAL A 142 -4.06 -12.94 4.03
CA VAL A 142 -4.43 -12.14 2.86
C VAL A 142 -5.09 -13.05 1.83
N ASN A 143 -6.39 -12.88 1.60
CA ASN A 143 -7.17 -13.72 0.68
C ASN A 143 -7.11 -13.24 -0.77
N GLY A 144 -6.82 -11.96 -0.98
CA GLY A 144 -6.73 -11.37 -2.30
C GLY A 144 -5.79 -10.16 -2.35
N LEU A 145 -5.26 -9.91 -3.55
CA LEU A 145 -4.33 -8.83 -3.82
C LEU A 145 -4.72 -8.13 -5.12
N VAL A 146 -4.83 -6.80 -5.07
CA VAL A 146 -5.01 -5.96 -6.25
C VAL A 146 -3.81 -5.06 -6.38
N LEU A 147 -3.09 -5.17 -7.48
CA LEU A 147 -1.87 -4.41 -7.78
C LEU A 147 -2.13 -3.46 -8.95
N LEU A 148 -1.97 -2.19 -8.71
CA LEU A 148 -2.08 -1.14 -9.71
C LEU A 148 -0.67 -0.63 -10.01
N TYR A 149 -0.17 -0.90 -11.22
CA TYR A 149 1.18 -0.52 -11.66
C TYR A 149 2.24 -0.68 -10.55
N PRO A 150 2.37 -1.89 -9.95
CA PRO A 150 3.22 -2.10 -8.78
C PRO A 150 4.69 -1.83 -9.10
N ALA A 151 5.36 -1.03 -8.25
CA ALA A 151 6.75 -0.65 -8.46
C ALA A 151 7.73 -1.77 -8.05
N LEU A 152 7.61 -2.95 -8.68
CA LEU A 152 8.49 -4.10 -8.45
C LEU A 152 9.95 -3.83 -8.89
N CYS A 153 10.16 -2.74 -9.64
CA CYS A 153 11.48 -2.25 -10.06
C CYS A 153 12.31 -1.62 -8.94
N ILE A 154 11.73 -1.27 -7.78
CA ILE A 154 12.43 -0.53 -6.72
C ILE A 154 13.75 -1.18 -6.29
N PRO A 155 13.85 -2.51 -6.07
CA PRO A 155 15.13 -3.15 -5.74
C PRO A 155 16.17 -3.05 -6.85
N ASP A 156 15.75 -3.19 -8.11
CA ASP A 156 16.67 -3.07 -9.26
C ASP A 156 17.16 -1.62 -9.40
N ALA A 157 16.27 -0.66 -9.26
CA ALA A 157 16.58 0.76 -9.27
C ALA A 157 17.59 1.13 -8.16
N ALA A 158 17.42 0.57 -6.95
CA ALA A 158 18.37 0.78 -5.86
C ALA A 158 19.75 0.22 -6.19
N ARG A 159 19.83 -0.99 -6.75
CA ARG A 159 21.09 -1.61 -7.18
C ARG A 159 21.78 -0.83 -8.29
N ALA A 160 21.00 -0.23 -9.19
CA ALA A 160 21.52 0.63 -10.24
C ALA A 160 21.97 2.03 -9.73
N GLY A 161 21.61 2.40 -8.49
CA GLY A 161 21.84 3.74 -7.94
C GLY A 161 20.96 4.81 -8.59
N GLU A 162 19.84 4.41 -9.21
CA GLU A 162 18.91 5.30 -9.90
C GLU A 162 17.47 5.02 -9.48
N MET A 163 16.93 5.78 -8.53
CA MET A 163 15.57 5.62 -8.01
C MET A 163 14.76 6.89 -8.32
N LEU A 164 13.90 6.84 -9.33
CA LEU A 164 13.17 8.01 -9.85
C LEU A 164 14.16 9.13 -10.24
N TRP A 165 14.11 10.26 -9.53
CA TRP A 165 14.97 11.42 -9.76
C TRP A 165 16.25 11.42 -8.89
N LEU A 166 16.46 10.36 -8.15
CA LEU A 166 17.57 10.20 -7.22
C LEU A 166 18.67 9.36 -7.88
N LYS A 167 19.91 9.91 -7.90
CA LYS A 167 21.12 9.19 -8.32
C LYS A 167 22.11 9.16 -7.17
N PHE A 168 22.71 7.99 -6.93
CA PHE A 168 23.71 7.80 -5.89
C PHE A 168 24.65 6.63 -6.24
N ASP A 169 25.80 6.56 -5.59
CA ASP A 169 26.70 5.41 -5.70
C ASP A 169 26.14 4.25 -4.82
N PRO A 170 25.77 3.11 -5.43
CA PRO A 170 25.23 1.98 -4.67
C PRO A 170 26.20 1.39 -3.65
N SER A 171 27.51 1.56 -3.87
CA SER A 171 28.55 1.12 -2.93
C SER A 171 28.71 2.07 -1.73
N HIS A 172 28.26 3.31 -1.87
CA HIS A 172 28.34 4.37 -0.85
C HIS A 172 27.04 5.17 -0.74
N ILE A 173 25.95 4.50 -0.32
CA ILE A 173 24.63 5.12 -0.19
C ILE A 173 24.71 6.28 0.82
N PRO A 174 24.34 7.52 0.43
CA PRO A 174 24.38 8.67 1.32
C PRO A 174 23.40 8.57 2.49
N GLU A 175 23.75 9.13 3.66
CA GLU A 175 22.86 9.19 4.82
C GLU A 175 21.60 10.04 4.56
N LYS A 176 21.72 11.04 3.70
CA LYS A 176 20.63 11.96 3.33
C LYS A 176 20.55 12.08 1.82
N MET A 177 19.37 11.85 1.29
CA MET A 177 19.06 11.91 -0.12
C MET A 177 17.78 12.73 -0.34
N HIS A 178 17.53 13.12 -1.59
CA HIS A 178 16.31 13.83 -1.98
C HIS A 178 15.79 13.29 -3.30
N ALA A 179 14.62 12.68 -3.29
CA ALA A 179 13.89 12.34 -4.52
C ALA A 179 12.95 13.51 -4.83
N GLY A 180 13.44 14.47 -5.62
CA GLY A 180 12.74 15.74 -5.82
C GLY A 180 12.52 16.46 -4.47
N PRO A 181 11.27 16.81 -4.10
CA PRO A 181 10.95 17.48 -2.85
C PRO A 181 10.94 16.53 -1.63
N MET A 182 11.09 15.21 -1.82
CA MET A 182 11.03 14.20 -0.76
C MET A 182 12.41 13.96 -0.15
N PRO A 183 12.66 14.38 1.11
CA PRO A 183 13.87 14.02 1.82
C PRO A 183 13.81 12.54 2.22
N LEU A 184 14.87 11.79 1.92
CA LEU A 184 15.00 10.38 2.23
C LEU A 184 16.26 10.13 3.05
N GLY A 185 16.26 9.08 3.84
CA GLY A 185 17.44 8.55 4.50
C GLY A 185 18.03 7.37 3.72
N ARG A 186 19.25 7.01 4.10
CA ARG A 186 20.00 5.86 3.56
C ARG A 186 19.17 4.58 3.47
N ARG A 187 18.34 4.31 4.48
CA ARG A 187 17.56 3.06 4.57
C ARG A 187 16.57 2.88 3.43
N TYR A 188 16.11 3.96 2.78
CA TYR A 188 15.19 3.85 1.65
C TYR A 188 15.76 3.00 0.52
N ALA A 189 17.04 3.15 0.22
CA ALA A 189 17.74 2.31 -0.75
C ALA A 189 18.34 1.05 -0.09
N ALA A 190 18.97 1.19 1.06
CA ALA A 190 19.71 0.09 1.72
C ALA A 190 18.79 -1.10 2.06
N ASP A 191 17.56 -0.87 2.52
CA ASP A 191 16.62 -1.92 2.92
C ASP A 191 16.18 -2.80 1.73
N VAL A 192 16.32 -2.31 0.49
CA VAL A 192 15.90 -3.03 -0.73
C VAL A 192 17.06 -3.51 -1.61
N MET A 193 18.32 -3.10 -1.34
CA MET A 193 19.49 -3.46 -2.15
C MET A 193 19.65 -4.96 -2.40
N ASN A 194 19.42 -5.76 -1.37
CA ASN A 194 19.55 -7.21 -1.43
C ASN A 194 18.21 -7.92 -1.60
N MET A 195 17.15 -7.18 -1.91
CA MET A 195 15.81 -7.74 -2.09
C MET A 195 15.64 -8.28 -3.51
N ASP A 196 15.17 -9.50 -3.61
CA ASP A 196 14.59 -10.05 -4.81
C ASP A 196 13.06 -10.04 -4.63
N ALA A 197 12.41 -9.01 -5.18
CA ALA A 197 10.97 -8.83 -5.02
C ALA A 197 10.18 -10.01 -5.60
N PHE A 198 10.54 -10.48 -6.80
CA PHE A 198 9.85 -11.59 -7.46
C PHE A 198 9.94 -12.89 -6.67
N ARG A 199 11.16 -13.22 -6.19
CA ARG A 199 11.36 -14.40 -5.36
C ARG A 199 10.57 -14.34 -4.05
N GLN A 200 10.49 -13.14 -3.44
CA GLN A 200 9.75 -12.98 -2.17
C GLN A 200 8.25 -13.07 -2.38
N ILE A 201 7.70 -12.45 -3.44
CA ILE A 201 6.26 -12.50 -3.71
C ILE A 201 5.79 -13.84 -4.28
N ALA A 202 6.68 -14.65 -4.86
CA ALA A 202 6.36 -15.98 -5.36
C ALA A 202 5.82 -16.95 -4.28
N GLY A 203 6.03 -16.64 -2.99
CA GLY A 203 5.44 -17.38 -1.87
C GLY A 203 3.94 -17.12 -1.65
N TYR A 204 3.35 -16.14 -2.33
CA TYR A 204 1.93 -15.85 -2.22
C TYR A 204 1.13 -16.63 -3.27
N SER A 205 0.22 -17.49 -2.81
CA SER A 205 -0.61 -18.34 -3.68
C SER A 205 -2.07 -17.89 -3.77
N GLY A 206 -2.42 -16.77 -3.13
CA GLY A 206 -3.77 -16.21 -3.16
C GLY A 206 -4.14 -15.59 -4.52
N LYS A 207 -5.37 -15.11 -4.63
CA LYS A 207 -5.88 -14.47 -5.86
C LYS A 207 -5.20 -13.13 -6.08
N VAL A 208 -4.69 -12.88 -7.28
CA VAL A 208 -4.07 -11.62 -7.67
C VAL A 208 -4.76 -11.03 -8.89
N LEU A 209 -5.14 -9.75 -8.80
CA LEU A 209 -5.51 -8.92 -9.93
C LEU A 209 -4.42 -7.88 -10.13
N LEU A 210 -3.75 -7.89 -11.28
CA LEU A 210 -2.74 -6.92 -11.65
C LEU A 210 -3.23 -6.06 -12.81
N LEU A 211 -3.11 -4.74 -12.67
CA LEU A 211 -3.47 -3.75 -13.67
C LEU A 211 -2.26 -2.83 -13.90
N HIS A 212 -1.83 -2.72 -15.15
CA HIS A 212 -0.68 -1.89 -15.54
C HIS A 212 -0.94 -1.24 -16.91
N GLY A 213 -0.52 0.00 -17.07
CA GLY A 213 -0.61 0.69 -18.36
C GLY A 213 0.55 0.31 -19.26
N ASP A 214 0.29 0.04 -20.53
CA ASP A 214 1.29 -0.32 -21.54
C ASP A 214 2.23 0.84 -21.94
N ARG A 215 1.95 2.06 -21.43
CA ARG A 215 2.75 3.27 -21.67
C ARG A 215 3.17 3.93 -20.35
N ASP A 216 3.32 3.15 -19.29
CA ASP A 216 3.81 3.68 -18.02
C ASP A 216 5.28 4.08 -18.15
N ALA A 217 5.55 5.39 -18.02
CA ALA A 217 6.89 5.97 -18.14
C ALA A 217 7.71 5.90 -16.84
N ILE A 218 7.11 5.44 -15.73
CA ILE A 218 7.75 5.37 -14.41
C ILE A 218 8.12 3.94 -14.06
N VAL A 219 7.16 3.02 -14.23
CA VAL A 219 7.36 1.59 -13.97
C VAL A 219 7.15 0.85 -15.28
N ASP A 220 8.23 0.32 -15.85
CA ASP A 220 8.17 -0.43 -17.10
C ASP A 220 7.25 -1.64 -16.95
N ILE A 221 6.38 -1.85 -17.95
CA ILE A 221 5.38 -2.93 -17.95
C ILE A 221 6.00 -4.31 -17.81
N SER A 222 7.24 -4.50 -18.23
CA SER A 222 7.96 -5.78 -18.10
C SER A 222 8.06 -6.29 -16.66
N TYR A 223 7.95 -5.39 -15.68
CA TYR A 223 7.86 -5.79 -14.27
C TYR A 223 6.51 -6.41 -13.88
N ALA A 224 5.49 -6.16 -14.66
CA ALA A 224 4.16 -6.75 -14.47
C ALA A 224 3.97 -8.05 -15.27
N GLU A 225 4.81 -8.29 -16.28
CA GLU A 225 4.76 -9.46 -17.17
C GLU A 225 5.62 -10.64 -16.67
N LYS A 226 6.48 -10.41 -15.66
CA LYS A 226 7.27 -11.45 -14.98
C LYS A 226 6.44 -12.22 -13.95
#